data_1d22c21b90196e0582baaa70d5704a4b
#
_entry.id   1d22c21b90196e0582baaa70d5704a4b
#
_cell.length_a   1.000
_cell.length_b   1.000
_cell.length_c   1.000
_cell.angle_alpha   90.00
_cell.angle_beta   90.00
_cell.angle_gamma   90.00
#
_symmetry.space_group_name_H-M   'P 1'
#
loop_
_entity.id
_entity.type
_entity.pdbx_description
1 polymer ?
#
loop_
_entity_poly.entity_id
_entity_poly.type
_entity_poly.pdbx_seq_one_letter_code
_entity_poly.pdbx_strand_id
1 'polypeptide(L)'
;MFLPVLAFVSLLIWAVPNHSWAQPAAAPGIFEDHTDVGTVLHPGSVVYDASKQNYTVTGSGSNMWFAADAFQFVWKKVSGDVTLTADISFANTGGNAHKKAVLIVRQSLDPDSVYADVALHGNGLASLQFRDEKGTNTREVQSNVSAPRRVRIAKRSDYVYISVAADAGGEPQVA
;
A
#
# COMPACT_ATOMS: atom_id res chain seq x y z
N MET A 1 -18.67 25.36 80.08
CA MET A 1 -17.97 24.15 79.60
C MET A 1 -18.41 23.96 78.15
N PHE A 2 -17.63 24.54 77.20
CA PHE A 2 -17.94 24.52 75.79
C PHE A 2 -17.12 23.42 75.10
N LEU A 3 -17.78 22.45 74.44
CA LEU A 3 -17.11 21.44 73.62
C LEU A 3 -16.89 22.01 72.20
N PRO A 4 -15.73 21.79 71.55
CA PRO A 4 -15.54 22.20 70.17
C PRO A 4 -16.13 21.14 69.22
N VAL A 5 -16.86 21.61 68.22
CA VAL A 5 -17.39 20.84 67.12
C VAL A 5 -16.29 20.71 66.05
N LEU A 6 -15.82 19.48 65.81
CA LEU A 6 -14.88 19.19 64.70
C LEU A 6 -15.70 18.97 63.41
N ALA A 7 -15.54 19.87 62.43
CA ALA A 7 -16.10 19.69 61.08
C ALA A 7 -15.12 18.93 60.22
N PHE A 8 -15.49 17.75 59.78
CA PHE A 8 -14.77 16.96 58.73
C PHE A 8 -15.15 17.45 57.34
N VAL A 9 -14.18 18.03 56.62
CA VAL A 9 -14.36 18.35 55.19
C VAL A 9 -13.86 17.15 54.38
N SER A 10 -14.77 16.40 53.77
CA SER A 10 -14.44 15.31 52.87
C SER A 10 -14.17 15.89 51.47
N LEU A 11 -12.93 15.85 51.02
CA LEU A 11 -12.54 16.21 49.66
C LEU A 11 -12.84 15.02 48.73
N LEU A 12 -13.92 15.11 47.96
CA LEU A 12 -14.18 14.18 46.86
C LEU A 12 -13.26 14.49 45.66
N ILE A 13 -12.22 13.69 45.46
CA ILE A 13 -11.38 13.76 44.27
C ILE A 13 -12.11 12.99 43.14
N TRP A 14 -12.65 13.72 42.19
CA TRP A 14 -13.16 13.13 40.96
C TRP A 14 -11.97 12.74 40.09
N ALA A 15 -11.73 11.44 39.93
CA ALA A 15 -10.78 10.92 38.92
C ALA A 15 -11.38 11.13 37.53
N VAL A 16 -10.86 12.10 36.78
CA VAL A 16 -11.22 12.29 35.37
C VAL A 16 -10.48 11.18 34.58
N PRO A 17 -11.21 10.28 33.86
CA PRO A 17 -10.53 9.29 33.06
C PRO A 17 -9.73 10.01 31.95
N ASN A 18 -8.44 9.81 31.95
CA ASN A 18 -7.57 10.26 30.85
C ASN A 18 -7.94 9.47 29.60
N HIS A 19 -8.76 10.04 28.74
CA HIS A 19 -8.95 9.55 27.40
C HIS A 19 -7.70 9.93 26.61
N SER A 20 -6.75 9.00 26.50
CA SER A 20 -5.67 9.15 25.54
C SER A 20 -6.26 8.95 24.13
N TRP A 21 -6.47 10.05 23.44
CA TRP A 21 -6.77 10.03 22.03
C TRP A 21 -5.54 9.45 21.32
N ALA A 22 -5.67 8.28 20.69
CA ALA A 22 -4.60 7.75 19.85
C ALA A 22 -4.34 8.79 18.76
N GLN A 23 -3.12 9.31 18.73
CA GLN A 23 -2.71 10.25 17.70
C GLN A 23 -2.78 9.51 16.36
N PRO A 24 -3.38 10.08 15.30
CA PRO A 24 -3.37 9.46 13.98
C PRO A 24 -1.94 9.08 13.60
N ALA A 25 -1.75 7.86 13.09
CA ALA A 25 -0.45 7.45 12.59
C ALA A 25 0.02 8.47 11.55
N ALA A 26 1.29 8.86 11.62
CA ALA A 26 1.86 9.78 10.63
C ALA A 26 1.75 9.18 9.23
N ALA A 27 1.35 9.99 8.25
CA ALA A 27 1.25 9.59 6.87
C ALA A 27 2.60 8.99 6.37
N PRO A 28 2.60 7.83 5.68
CA PRO A 28 3.84 7.18 5.26
C PRO A 28 4.45 7.90 4.03
N GLY A 29 5.30 8.89 4.29
CA GLY A 29 6.03 9.63 3.25
C GLY A 29 5.13 10.43 2.31
N ILE A 30 5.12 10.10 1.01
CA ILE A 30 4.28 10.78 0.01
C ILE A 30 2.83 10.24 -0.03
N PHE A 31 2.54 9.14 0.65
CA PHE A 31 1.22 8.51 0.69
C PHE A 31 0.38 9.02 1.87
N GLU A 32 -0.93 8.86 1.78
CA GLU A 32 -1.87 9.31 2.80
C GLU A 32 -2.06 8.27 3.90
N ASP A 33 -2.12 6.97 3.50
CA ASP A 33 -2.42 5.89 4.42
C ASP A 33 -2.05 4.54 3.81
N HIS A 34 -2.27 3.47 4.56
CA HIS A 34 -2.16 2.09 4.08
C HIS A 34 -3.28 1.22 4.63
N THR A 35 -3.65 0.18 3.90
CA THR A 35 -4.69 -0.75 4.33
C THR A 35 -4.51 -2.10 3.66
N ASP A 36 -5.03 -3.14 4.27
CA ASP A 36 -5.26 -4.41 3.59
C ASP A 36 -6.53 -4.29 2.72
N VAL A 37 -6.42 -4.68 1.46
CA VAL A 37 -7.52 -4.84 0.54
C VAL A 37 -7.93 -6.31 0.52
N GLY A 38 -9.23 -6.59 0.62
CA GLY A 38 -9.74 -7.96 0.68
C GLY A 38 -9.40 -8.69 1.98
N THR A 39 -9.51 -10.02 1.95
CA THR A 39 -9.22 -10.86 3.12
C THR A 39 -7.78 -11.34 3.10
N VAL A 40 -7.03 -11.01 4.14
CA VAL A 40 -5.62 -11.39 4.30
C VAL A 40 -5.44 -12.33 5.49
N LEU A 41 -4.40 -13.17 5.49
CA LEU A 41 -4.11 -14.08 6.60
C LEU A 41 -3.56 -13.34 7.82
N HIS A 42 -2.71 -12.34 7.59
CA HIS A 42 -2.09 -11.52 8.61
C HIS A 42 -2.17 -10.05 8.18
N PRO A 43 -2.44 -9.13 9.10
CA PRO A 43 -2.42 -7.70 8.79
C PRO A 43 -1.10 -7.29 8.14
N GLY A 44 -1.19 -6.51 7.08
CA GLY A 44 -0.03 -5.93 6.44
C GLY A 44 0.53 -4.74 7.19
N SER A 45 1.71 -4.28 6.78
CA SER A 45 2.35 -3.11 7.38
C SER A 45 3.17 -2.33 6.37
N VAL A 46 3.38 -1.05 6.69
CA VAL A 46 4.24 -0.14 5.93
C VAL A 46 5.18 0.57 6.89
N VAL A 47 6.47 0.55 6.57
CA VAL A 47 7.48 1.34 7.26
C VAL A 47 8.12 2.28 6.25
N TYR A 48 8.16 3.57 6.56
CA TYR A 48 8.81 4.58 5.75
C TYR A 48 10.09 5.09 6.43
N ASP A 49 11.23 4.94 5.76
CA ASP A 49 12.50 5.54 6.14
C ASP A 49 12.68 6.86 5.39
N ALA A 50 12.42 7.98 6.08
CA ALA A 50 12.49 9.31 5.48
C ALA A 50 13.93 9.70 5.05
N SER A 51 14.95 9.17 5.72
CA SER A 51 16.35 9.47 5.40
C SER A 51 16.80 8.86 4.08
N LYS A 52 16.20 7.72 3.70
CA LYS A 52 16.49 6.98 2.46
C LYS A 52 15.36 7.09 1.44
N GLN A 53 14.24 7.73 1.80
CA GLN A 53 13.01 7.77 1.00
C GLN A 53 12.55 6.36 0.57
N ASN A 54 12.66 5.40 1.48
CA ASN A 54 12.42 4.00 1.22
C ASN A 54 11.20 3.50 1.98
N TYR A 55 10.38 2.67 1.31
CA TYR A 55 9.22 2.01 1.87
C TYR A 55 9.48 0.51 2.01
N THR A 56 9.27 -0.04 3.19
CA THR A 56 9.16 -1.48 3.39
C THR A 56 7.70 -1.83 3.55
N VAL A 57 7.15 -2.57 2.59
CA VAL A 57 5.75 -3.01 2.58
C VAL A 57 5.71 -4.50 2.82
N THR A 58 4.93 -4.93 3.82
CA THR A 58 4.71 -6.34 4.14
C THR A 58 3.23 -6.66 3.96
N GLY A 59 2.92 -7.73 3.24
CA GLY A 59 1.56 -8.18 3.02
C GLY A 59 1.45 -9.71 3.00
N SER A 60 0.25 -10.22 3.29
CA SER A 60 -0.08 -11.65 3.31
C SER A 60 -1.31 -11.99 2.47
N GLY A 61 -1.64 -11.14 1.51
CA GLY A 61 -2.74 -11.34 0.59
C GLY A 61 -2.52 -12.53 -0.35
N SER A 62 -3.60 -13.20 -0.73
CA SER A 62 -3.53 -14.40 -1.54
C SER A 62 -3.14 -14.14 -3.00
N ASN A 63 -3.66 -13.09 -3.61
CA ASN A 63 -3.36 -12.71 -4.99
C ASN A 63 -4.09 -11.42 -5.41
N MET A 64 -3.69 -10.90 -6.61
CA MET A 64 -4.35 -9.88 -7.41
C MET A 64 -4.50 -10.45 -8.84
N TRP A 65 -5.42 -11.41 -9.05
CA TRP A 65 -5.47 -12.14 -10.32
C TRP A 65 -6.88 -12.44 -10.84
N PHE A 66 -7.77 -12.88 -9.98
CA PHE A 66 -9.15 -13.23 -10.35
C PHE A 66 -10.07 -12.01 -10.25
N ALA A 67 -11.32 -12.26 -9.93
CA ALA A 67 -12.34 -11.21 -9.81
C ALA A 67 -12.21 -10.35 -8.53
N ALA A 68 -11.37 -10.76 -7.57
CA ALA A 68 -11.15 -10.05 -6.33
C ALA A 68 -9.69 -10.14 -5.90
N ASP A 69 -9.21 -9.07 -5.27
CA ASP A 69 -7.83 -8.90 -4.84
C ASP A 69 -7.70 -9.08 -3.33
N ALA A 70 -6.52 -9.55 -2.89
CA ALA A 70 -6.13 -9.56 -1.48
C ALA A 70 -4.66 -9.18 -1.38
N PHE A 71 -4.35 -7.98 -0.83
CA PHE A 71 -2.99 -7.45 -0.75
C PHE A 71 -2.90 -6.27 0.23
N GLN A 72 -1.68 -5.94 0.68
CA GLN A 72 -1.39 -4.71 1.42
C GLN A 72 -1.20 -3.56 0.45
N PHE A 73 -1.89 -2.44 0.67
CA PHE A 73 -1.88 -1.27 -0.16
C PHE A 73 -1.44 -0.02 0.61
N VAL A 74 -0.36 0.62 0.18
CA VAL A 74 -0.01 1.97 0.59
C VAL A 74 -0.47 2.93 -0.50
N TRP A 75 -1.28 3.95 -0.15
CA TRP A 75 -2.04 4.68 -1.15
C TRP A 75 -2.13 6.18 -0.89
N LYS A 76 -2.44 6.89 -1.95
CA LYS A 76 -2.81 8.30 -1.96
C LYS A 76 -3.91 8.52 -2.99
N LYS A 77 -4.91 9.32 -2.64
CA LYS A 77 -5.92 9.77 -3.61
C LYS A 77 -5.32 10.80 -4.55
N VAL A 78 -5.50 10.58 -5.86
CA VAL A 78 -5.03 11.50 -6.90
C VAL A 78 -6.12 11.71 -7.91
N SER A 79 -6.13 12.88 -8.56
CA SER A 79 -7.02 13.20 -9.67
C SER A 79 -6.19 13.62 -10.90
N GLY A 80 -6.74 13.39 -12.08
CA GLY A 80 -6.06 13.72 -13.34
C GLY A 80 -4.93 12.76 -13.67
N ASP A 81 -3.91 13.28 -14.35
CA ASP A 81 -2.74 12.54 -14.78
C ASP A 81 -1.78 12.32 -13.61
N VAL A 82 -1.20 11.14 -13.55
CA VAL A 82 -0.23 10.78 -12.50
C VAL A 82 0.89 9.93 -13.09
N THR A 83 2.08 10.07 -12.55
CA THR A 83 3.22 9.19 -12.80
C THR A 83 3.84 8.79 -11.48
N LEU A 84 4.05 7.51 -11.29
CA LEU A 84 4.80 6.96 -10.16
C LEU A 84 5.93 6.07 -10.69
N THR A 85 7.11 6.25 -10.15
CA THR A 85 8.31 5.47 -10.49
C THR A 85 8.95 4.98 -9.20
N ALA A 86 9.36 3.73 -9.16
CA ALA A 86 10.07 3.16 -8.01
C ALA A 86 11.11 2.12 -8.46
N ASP A 87 12.17 2.03 -7.67
CA ASP A 87 13.06 0.87 -7.67
C ASP A 87 12.46 -0.15 -6.71
N ILE A 88 12.24 -1.38 -7.19
CA ILE A 88 11.60 -2.44 -6.40
C ILE A 88 12.58 -3.59 -6.18
N SER A 89 12.58 -4.11 -4.96
CA SER A 89 13.27 -5.34 -4.60
C SER A 89 12.48 -6.14 -3.58
N PHE A 90 12.58 -7.46 -3.63
CA PHE A 90 12.05 -8.33 -2.58
C PHE A 90 13.07 -8.48 -1.46
N ALA A 91 12.61 -8.34 -0.21
CA ALA A 91 13.47 -8.47 0.97
C ALA A 91 14.06 -9.89 1.14
N ASN A 92 13.42 -10.91 0.54
CA ASN A 92 13.87 -12.28 0.56
C ASN A 92 13.75 -12.92 -0.82
N THR A 93 14.60 -13.90 -1.12
CA THR A 93 14.62 -14.64 -2.40
C THR A 93 13.70 -15.86 -2.41
N GLY A 94 13.19 -16.29 -1.24
CA GLY A 94 12.31 -17.43 -1.12
C GLY A 94 10.84 -17.11 -1.32
N GLY A 95 10.00 -18.16 -1.23
CA GLY A 95 8.55 -18.06 -1.28
C GLY A 95 7.97 -18.34 -2.67
N ASN A 96 6.72 -17.93 -2.88
CA ASN A 96 5.99 -18.17 -4.11
C ASN A 96 6.62 -17.41 -5.29
N ALA A 97 6.82 -18.07 -6.43
CA ALA A 97 7.31 -17.47 -7.68
C ALA A 97 6.42 -16.33 -8.18
N HIS A 98 5.12 -16.39 -7.88
CA HIS A 98 4.14 -15.37 -8.24
C HIS A 98 3.86 -14.35 -7.11
N LYS A 99 4.66 -14.30 -6.03
CA LYS A 99 4.59 -13.16 -5.12
C LYS A 99 4.82 -11.88 -5.90
N LYS A 100 4.07 -10.81 -5.60
CA LYS A 100 4.08 -9.59 -6.40
C LYS A 100 4.46 -8.37 -5.57
N ALA A 101 5.15 -7.43 -6.21
CA ALA A 101 5.25 -6.05 -5.78
C ALA A 101 4.84 -5.17 -6.96
N VAL A 102 3.96 -4.20 -6.74
CA VAL A 102 3.30 -3.47 -7.83
C VAL A 102 3.28 -1.95 -7.60
N LEU A 103 3.34 -1.19 -8.68
CA LEU A 103 2.79 0.17 -8.70
C LEU A 103 1.42 0.10 -9.37
N ILE A 104 0.39 0.64 -8.73
CA ILE A 104 -1.00 0.45 -9.13
C ILE A 104 -1.77 1.77 -9.14
N VAL A 105 -2.65 1.93 -10.12
CA VAL A 105 -3.76 2.89 -10.10
C VAL A 105 -5.07 2.12 -10.06
N ARG A 106 -5.96 2.49 -9.10
CA ARG A 106 -7.26 1.81 -8.93
C ARG A 106 -8.35 2.79 -8.52
N GLN A 107 -9.59 2.43 -8.77
CA GLN A 107 -10.72 3.34 -8.56
C GLN A 107 -11.19 3.39 -7.09
N SER A 108 -11.05 2.29 -6.35
CA SER A 108 -11.49 2.20 -4.96
C SER A 108 -10.66 1.21 -4.16
N LEU A 109 -10.91 1.13 -2.85
CA LEU A 109 -10.34 0.12 -1.95
C LEU A 109 -11.14 -1.21 -1.95
N ASP A 110 -12.23 -1.31 -2.74
CA ASP A 110 -12.98 -2.55 -2.86
C ASP A 110 -12.12 -3.66 -3.47
N PRO A 111 -12.19 -4.90 -3.00
CA PRO A 111 -11.38 -6.00 -3.54
C PRO A 111 -11.57 -6.24 -5.04
N ASP A 112 -12.75 -5.98 -5.55
CA ASP A 112 -13.14 -6.19 -6.95
C ASP A 112 -13.02 -4.93 -7.83
N SER A 113 -12.31 -3.89 -7.35
CA SER A 113 -12.15 -2.60 -8.03
C SER A 113 -11.50 -2.74 -9.40
N VAL A 114 -11.89 -1.85 -10.31
CA VAL A 114 -11.15 -1.56 -11.56
C VAL A 114 -9.74 -1.08 -11.21
N TYR A 115 -8.73 -1.60 -11.91
CA TYR A 115 -7.34 -1.21 -11.72
C TYR A 115 -6.47 -1.47 -12.93
N ALA A 116 -5.27 -0.86 -12.94
CA ALA A 116 -4.14 -1.27 -13.76
C ALA A 116 -2.86 -1.13 -12.94
N ASP A 117 -1.93 -2.06 -13.09
CA ASP A 117 -0.65 -2.05 -12.38
C ASP A 117 0.53 -2.44 -13.29
N VAL A 118 1.72 -2.11 -12.85
CA VAL A 118 2.95 -2.77 -13.28
C VAL A 118 3.37 -3.73 -12.17
N ALA A 119 3.25 -5.02 -12.43
CA ALA A 119 3.56 -6.09 -11.48
C ALA A 119 4.96 -6.64 -11.73
N LEU A 120 5.80 -6.65 -10.68
CA LEU A 120 7.04 -7.42 -10.63
C LEU A 120 6.78 -8.68 -9.81
N HIS A 121 7.03 -9.84 -10.39
CA HIS A 121 6.86 -11.14 -9.75
C HIS A 121 8.16 -11.66 -9.13
N GLY A 122 8.04 -12.57 -8.17
CA GLY A 122 9.18 -13.17 -7.49
C GLY A 122 10.11 -13.98 -8.39
N ASN A 123 9.62 -14.50 -9.52
CA ASN A 123 10.41 -15.17 -10.56
C ASN A 123 11.03 -14.23 -11.60
N GLY A 124 10.83 -12.90 -11.44
CA GLY A 124 11.36 -11.90 -12.36
C GLY A 124 10.42 -11.52 -13.51
N LEU A 125 9.25 -12.16 -13.67
CA LEU A 125 8.26 -11.71 -14.65
C LEU A 125 7.81 -10.29 -14.32
N ALA A 126 7.78 -9.41 -15.32
CA ALA A 126 7.14 -8.10 -15.24
C ALA A 126 5.98 -8.03 -16.22
N SER A 127 4.85 -7.44 -15.79
CA SER A 127 3.66 -7.38 -16.63
C SER A 127 2.78 -6.17 -16.30
N LEU A 128 2.00 -5.73 -17.28
CA LEU A 128 0.79 -4.94 -17.08
C LEU A 128 -0.33 -5.90 -16.70
N GLN A 129 -0.90 -5.74 -15.51
CA GLN A 129 -2.11 -6.44 -15.11
C GLN A 129 -3.24 -5.42 -14.94
N PHE A 130 -4.46 -5.77 -15.34
CA PHE A 130 -5.58 -4.86 -15.26
C PHE A 130 -6.93 -5.57 -15.17
N ARG A 131 -7.87 -4.89 -14.54
CA ARG A 131 -9.30 -5.22 -14.51
C ARG A 131 -10.05 -3.98 -14.99
N ASP A 132 -10.69 -4.07 -16.15
CA ASP A 132 -11.38 -2.96 -16.80
C ASP A 132 -12.83 -2.80 -16.36
N GLU A 133 -13.44 -3.83 -15.78
CA GLU A 133 -14.78 -3.80 -15.19
C GLU A 133 -14.75 -4.39 -13.78
N LYS A 134 -15.45 -3.74 -12.85
CA LYS A 134 -15.56 -4.19 -11.46
C LYS A 134 -16.04 -5.65 -11.40
N GLY A 135 -15.33 -6.48 -10.62
CA GLY A 135 -15.68 -7.87 -10.40
C GLY A 135 -15.39 -8.82 -11.56
N THR A 136 -14.72 -8.38 -12.61
CA THR A 136 -14.23 -9.28 -13.68
C THR A 136 -12.84 -9.83 -13.38
N ASN A 137 -12.42 -10.85 -14.12
CA ASN A 137 -11.08 -11.40 -13.97
C ASN A 137 -10.00 -10.44 -14.48
N THR A 138 -8.87 -10.46 -13.81
CA THR A 138 -7.66 -9.75 -14.24
C THR A 138 -7.16 -10.29 -15.58
N ARG A 139 -6.70 -9.36 -16.44
CA ARG A 139 -6.00 -9.63 -17.69
C ARG A 139 -4.53 -9.24 -17.55
N GLU A 140 -3.69 -9.77 -18.43
CA GLU A 140 -2.23 -9.55 -18.38
C GLU A 140 -1.63 -9.36 -19.77
N VAL A 141 -0.67 -8.43 -19.84
CA VAL A 141 0.27 -8.30 -20.96
C VAL A 141 1.69 -8.35 -20.38
N GLN A 142 2.46 -9.36 -20.78
CA GLN A 142 3.79 -9.58 -20.24
C GLN A 142 4.83 -8.70 -20.95
N SER A 143 5.76 -8.18 -20.19
CA SER A 143 6.94 -7.47 -20.69
C SER A 143 7.98 -8.49 -21.22
N ASN A 144 8.74 -8.07 -22.23
CA ASN A 144 9.90 -8.82 -22.71
C ASN A 144 11.17 -8.58 -21.87
N VAL A 145 11.10 -7.69 -20.84
CA VAL A 145 12.20 -7.42 -19.91
C VAL A 145 11.98 -8.26 -18.64
N SER A 146 12.91 -9.15 -18.35
CA SER A 146 12.88 -9.97 -17.14
C SER A 146 13.61 -9.31 -16.00
N ALA A 147 13.08 -9.47 -14.79
CA ALA A 147 13.65 -8.97 -13.54
C ALA A 147 14.06 -7.49 -13.56
N PRO A 148 13.20 -6.57 -14.04
CA PRO A 148 13.53 -5.15 -14.00
C PRO A 148 13.71 -4.69 -12.56
N ARG A 149 14.61 -3.72 -12.36
CA ARG A 149 14.86 -3.10 -11.05
C ARG A 149 14.03 -1.85 -10.85
N ARG A 150 13.72 -1.13 -11.93
CA ARG A 150 12.90 0.08 -11.91
C ARG A 150 11.64 -0.12 -12.72
N VAL A 151 10.52 0.28 -12.15
CA VAL A 151 9.21 0.24 -12.80
C VAL A 151 8.55 1.62 -12.73
N ARG A 152 7.75 1.93 -13.73
CA ARG A 152 6.97 3.17 -13.81
C ARG A 152 5.56 2.84 -14.26
N ILE A 153 4.57 3.44 -13.60
CA ILE A 153 3.19 3.51 -14.06
C ILE A 153 2.82 4.97 -14.35
N ALA A 154 2.18 5.22 -15.48
CA ALA A 154 1.70 6.54 -15.86
C ALA A 154 0.25 6.46 -16.34
N LYS A 155 -0.65 7.17 -15.66
CA LYS A 155 -2.01 7.42 -16.15
C LYS A 155 -2.03 8.74 -16.91
N ARG A 156 -2.60 8.72 -18.11
CA ARG A 156 -2.83 9.89 -18.97
C ARG A 156 -4.23 9.80 -19.52
N SER A 157 -5.11 10.70 -19.08
CA SER A 157 -6.56 10.61 -19.35
C SER A 157 -7.08 9.21 -19.01
N ASP A 158 -7.60 8.47 -19.98
CA ASP A 158 -8.18 7.13 -19.83
C ASP A 158 -7.17 6.00 -20.08
N TYR A 159 -5.90 6.33 -20.37
CA TYR A 159 -4.88 5.34 -20.69
C TYR A 159 -3.90 5.16 -19.54
N VAL A 160 -3.44 3.91 -19.38
CA VAL A 160 -2.37 3.56 -18.45
C VAL A 160 -1.21 2.95 -19.23
N TYR A 161 -0.03 3.45 -18.97
CA TYR A 161 1.23 2.99 -19.55
C TYR A 161 2.11 2.43 -18.46
N ILE A 162 2.78 1.33 -18.77
CA ILE A 162 3.87 0.82 -17.92
C ILE A 162 5.20 0.97 -18.65
N SER A 163 6.25 1.15 -17.86
CA SER A 163 7.62 1.18 -18.36
C SER A 163 8.54 0.51 -17.36
N VAL A 164 9.58 -0.14 -17.83
CA VAL A 164 10.53 -0.87 -16.99
C VAL A 164 11.98 -0.57 -17.40
N ALA A 165 12.91 -0.66 -16.45
CA ALA A 165 14.34 -0.62 -16.70
C ALA A 165 15.02 -1.77 -15.96
N ALA A 166 16.03 -2.38 -16.59
CA ALA A 166 16.79 -3.47 -15.99
C ALA A 166 17.51 -3.04 -14.72
N ASP A 167 18.08 -1.81 -14.72
CA ASP A 167 18.87 -1.29 -13.62
C ASP A 167 18.08 -0.32 -12.73
N ALA A 168 18.39 -0.32 -11.44
CA ALA A 168 17.92 0.70 -10.51
C ALA A 168 18.49 2.07 -10.93
N GLY A 169 17.63 3.11 -10.94
CA GLY A 169 18.02 4.43 -11.44
C GLY A 169 18.04 4.56 -12.97
N GLY A 170 17.89 3.49 -13.73
CA GLY A 170 17.80 3.53 -15.20
C GLY A 170 16.55 4.25 -15.70
N GLU A 171 16.57 4.76 -16.94
CA GLU A 171 15.38 5.35 -17.56
C GLU A 171 14.44 4.23 -18.06
N PRO A 172 13.22 4.12 -17.50
CA PRO A 172 12.29 3.08 -17.89
C PRO A 172 11.79 3.24 -19.32
N GLN A 173 11.84 2.18 -20.10
CA GLN A 173 11.28 2.12 -21.46
C GLN A 173 9.89 1.50 -21.41
N VAL A 174 9.02 1.89 -22.36
CA VAL A 174 7.68 1.30 -22.48
C VAL A 174 7.85 -0.19 -22.75
N ALA A 175 7.16 -1.01 -21.94
CA ALA A 175 7.27 -2.45 -21.95
C ALA A 175 6.18 -3.11 -22.81
#